data_42d048c626b1b05ef45c8ad22a05ba43
#
_entry.id   42d048c626b1b05ef45c8ad22a05ba43
#
_cell.length_a   1.000
_cell.length_b   1.000
_cell.length_c   1.000
_cell.angle_alpha   90.00
_cell.angle_beta   90.00
_cell.angle_gamma   90.00
#
_symmetry.space_group_name_H-M   'P 1'
#
loop_
_entity.id
_entity.type
_entity.pdbx_description
1 polymer ?
#
loop_
_entity_poly.entity_id
_entity_poly.type
_entity_poly.pdbx_seq_one_letter_code
_entity_poly.pdbx_strand_id
1 'polypeptide(L)'
;MTTATRSIATPKLCGADIELGNFILGLQRPDGTGDLASRALLREIHTRYSESDSLEPLRHAYNPQDWGRKFLSSNGGCAYIDLDHLELCIPEVISAYDHVAAWHAMLRIARGALEAANARLPEGLSIQVLVNNSDGRGNAYGSHLNFLLSRRAWDNIFERKVHHLLYLAAYQVSSIVFTGQGKVGAENGAPPVAFQLSQRADFFETLTGTQTMQRRPIVNSRDEPLCGRGHNTLTAGAPTAGPLTAGAPTAGARLHCIFFDNTLCHVASLLKVGVMQLILTMLEAERVNPDLILDDPVDAVWRWSHDPTLRARARTVSGHRLTAVELQLLFLEEAQRFAAQGGYDEIVPRAGEILALWEDTLLKLKTDDVSVLASRLDWVLKFRILQRALHKRSDLTWASPEIKHLDHLYSSLDPEDGLYWAYEKLGVVQKVVAEDRIEHFVHEPPEDTRAWTRAMLLRLGGEAVHDVDWDLIKFREVNRGHWPVMRTLHLANPLGFTRAASQRVIEKAASLGEILDALEASEPDIDAAPTLYDHASPRVWVPSPVATLRLGSGQASGNGGGSGREPLSEHSEPHARDQARKTKTYP
;
A
#
# COMPACT_ATOMS: atom_id res chain seq x y z
N MET A 1 -33.77 -31.03 -2.20
CA MET A 1 -32.66 -30.34 -2.89
C MET A 1 -32.68 -28.89 -2.44
N THR A 2 -31.96 -28.58 -1.38
CA THR A 2 -31.80 -27.22 -0.86
C THR A 2 -30.80 -26.52 -1.76
N THR A 3 -31.26 -25.53 -2.48
CA THR A 3 -30.39 -24.56 -3.19
C THR A 3 -29.51 -23.88 -2.14
N ALA A 4 -28.24 -24.28 -2.08
CA ALA A 4 -27.24 -23.56 -1.33
C ALA A 4 -27.18 -22.15 -1.92
N THR A 5 -27.63 -21.16 -1.19
CA THR A 5 -27.49 -19.75 -1.53
C THR A 5 -25.98 -19.48 -1.64
N ARG A 6 -25.50 -19.24 -2.86
CA ARG A 6 -24.12 -18.87 -3.14
C ARG A 6 -23.85 -17.55 -2.42
N SER A 7 -23.05 -17.61 -1.39
CA SER A 7 -22.58 -16.46 -0.66
C SER A 7 -21.82 -15.55 -1.64
N ILE A 8 -22.26 -14.31 -1.81
CA ILE A 8 -21.59 -13.31 -2.67
C ILE A 8 -20.35 -12.84 -1.89
N ALA A 9 -19.14 -13.14 -2.34
CA ALA A 9 -17.94 -12.69 -1.65
C ALA A 9 -17.72 -11.18 -1.84
N THR A 10 -17.15 -10.51 -0.84
CA THR A 10 -16.87 -9.07 -0.89
C THR A 10 -15.81 -8.78 -1.95
N PRO A 11 -16.09 -7.99 -3.00
CA PRO A 11 -15.07 -7.55 -3.94
C PRO A 11 -13.89 -6.92 -3.20
N LYS A 12 -12.67 -7.21 -3.63
CA LYS A 12 -11.45 -6.70 -2.98
C LYS A 12 -11.12 -5.30 -3.49
N LEU A 13 -12.04 -4.36 -3.26
CA LEU A 13 -11.80 -2.96 -3.52
C LEU A 13 -10.53 -2.49 -2.82
N CYS A 14 -9.73 -1.68 -3.51
CA CYS A 14 -8.50 -1.12 -2.97
C CYS A 14 -8.40 0.38 -3.22
N GLY A 15 -7.70 1.06 -2.33
CA GLY A 15 -7.19 2.41 -2.42
C GLY A 15 -5.71 2.42 -2.10
N ALA A 16 -5.04 3.51 -2.40
CA ALA A 16 -3.64 3.69 -2.03
C ALA A 16 -3.33 5.14 -1.71
N ASP A 17 -2.42 5.33 -0.77
CA ASP A 17 -1.85 6.61 -0.38
C ASP A 17 -0.38 6.61 -0.80
N ILE A 18 0.03 7.61 -1.59
CA ILE A 18 1.37 7.77 -2.15
C ILE A 18 2.03 8.94 -1.46
N GLU A 19 2.84 8.70 -0.46
CA GLU A 19 3.67 9.74 0.17
C GLU A 19 4.93 9.96 -0.68
N LEU A 20 5.20 11.21 -1.05
CA LEU A 20 6.33 11.57 -1.90
C LEU A 20 7.41 12.26 -1.08
N GLY A 21 8.65 11.84 -1.24
CA GLY A 21 9.79 12.62 -0.75
C GLY A 21 9.88 13.93 -1.53
N ASN A 22 9.93 15.08 -0.85
CA ASN A 22 10.02 16.37 -1.51
C ASN A 22 10.91 17.35 -0.74
N PHE A 23 11.70 18.13 -1.47
CA PHE A 23 12.58 19.14 -0.92
C PHE A 23 12.98 20.17 -1.97
N ILE A 24 13.56 21.31 -1.55
CA ILE A 24 14.03 22.36 -2.45
C ILE A 24 15.57 22.34 -2.48
N LEU A 25 16.13 22.10 -3.67
CA LEU A 25 17.56 22.27 -3.92
C LEU A 25 17.91 23.77 -3.97
N GLY A 26 19.12 24.10 -3.52
CA GLY A 26 19.60 25.48 -3.48
C GLY A 26 19.16 26.26 -2.24
N LEU A 27 18.18 25.76 -1.47
CA LEU A 27 17.71 26.36 -0.23
C LEU A 27 18.15 25.52 0.98
N GLN A 28 18.88 26.15 1.91
CA GLN A 28 19.31 25.50 3.15
C GLN A 28 18.49 26.00 4.35
N ARG A 29 17.92 25.09 5.10
CA ARG A 29 17.23 25.33 6.36
C ARG A 29 17.60 24.24 7.38
N PRO A 30 17.70 24.58 8.70
CA PRO A 30 18.01 23.60 9.74
C PRO A 30 17.06 22.40 9.76
N ASP A 31 15.75 22.65 9.58
CA ASP A 31 14.68 21.64 9.65
C ASP A 31 14.34 21.04 8.27
N GLY A 32 15.13 21.36 7.24
CA GLY A 32 14.85 20.94 5.87
C GLY A 32 13.88 21.89 5.14
N THR A 33 13.43 21.48 3.96
CA THR A 33 12.58 22.29 3.07
C THR A 33 11.32 21.57 2.60
N GLY A 34 11.00 20.42 3.22
CA GLY A 34 9.87 19.56 2.85
C GLY A 34 8.53 20.30 2.92
N ASP A 35 8.30 21.03 4.00
CA ASP A 35 7.09 21.83 4.23
C ASP A 35 6.83 22.88 3.15
N LEU A 36 7.89 23.55 2.69
CA LEU A 36 7.80 24.55 1.61
C LEU A 36 7.55 23.87 0.26
N ALA A 37 8.25 22.78 0.00
CA ALA A 37 8.10 22.02 -1.24
C ALA A 37 6.68 21.44 -1.38
N SER A 38 6.17 20.75 -0.36
CA SER A 38 4.84 20.15 -0.37
C SER A 38 3.73 21.19 -0.54
N ARG A 39 3.84 22.36 0.12
CA ARG A 39 2.89 23.46 -0.04
C ARG A 39 2.92 24.06 -1.44
N ALA A 40 4.13 24.22 -2.02
CA ALA A 40 4.26 24.72 -3.38
C ALA A 40 3.63 23.75 -4.39
N LEU A 41 3.87 22.45 -4.23
CA LEU A 41 3.29 21.41 -5.06
C LEU A 41 1.76 21.35 -4.93
N LEU A 42 1.23 21.34 -3.70
CA LEU A 42 -0.20 21.26 -3.47
C LEU A 42 -0.97 22.45 -4.05
N ARG A 43 -0.37 23.64 -4.10
CA ARG A 43 -0.98 24.82 -4.75
C ARG A 43 -1.24 24.61 -6.23
N GLU A 44 -0.39 23.87 -6.91
CA GLU A 44 -0.49 23.62 -8.35
C GLU A 44 -1.46 22.48 -8.71
N ILE A 45 -1.96 21.73 -7.71
CA ILE A 45 -3.00 20.74 -7.91
C ILE A 45 -4.36 21.44 -7.82
N HIS A 46 -5.14 21.43 -8.91
CA HIS A 46 -6.40 22.14 -9.00
C HIS A 46 -7.61 21.24 -8.83
N THR A 47 -8.67 21.79 -8.25
CA THR A 47 -10.01 21.21 -8.18
C THR A 47 -11.05 22.25 -8.58
N ARG A 48 -12.28 21.84 -8.84
CA ARG A 48 -13.34 22.74 -9.34
C ARG A 48 -14.24 23.33 -8.26
N TYR A 49 -14.11 22.91 -7.02
CA TYR A 49 -14.85 23.52 -5.91
C TYR A 49 -13.97 24.56 -5.20
N SER A 50 -14.61 25.55 -4.57
CA SER A 50 -13.91 26.57 -3.82
C SER A 50 -13.27 25.94 -2.58
N GLU A 51 -11.96 25.85 -2.64
CA GLU A 51 -11.18 25.62 -1.44
C GLU A 51 -11.24 26.88 -0.60
N SER A 52 -11.39 26.76 0.71
CA SER A 52 -11.04 27.91 1.54
C SER A 52 -9.57 28.22 1.26
N ASP A 53 -9.30 29.32 0.59
CA ASP A 53 -7.94 29.83 0.29
C ASP A 53 -7.12 30.10 1.57
N SER A 54 -7.71 29.93 2.74
CA SER A 54 -7.01 30.04 3.98
C SER A 54 -6.12 28.80 4.17
N LEU A 55 -4.89 28.90 3.65
CA LEU A 55 -3.73 28.20 4.19
C LEU A 55 -3.48 28.58 5.67
N GLU A 56 -4.35 29.43 6.24
CA GLU A 56 -4.42 29.65 7.66
C GLU A 56 -5.01 28.40 8.32
N PRO A 57 -4.32 27.86 9.32
CA PRO A 57 -4.87 26.78 10.11
C PRO A 57 -6.26 27.19 10.57
N LEU A 58 -7.26 26.45 10.16
CA LEU A 58 -8.55 26.53 10.83
C LEU A 58 -8.23 26.36 12.32
N ARG A 59 -8.45 27.39 13.14
CA ARG A 59 -8.07 27.44 14.56
C ARG A 59 -8.59 26.25 15.39
N HIS A 60 -9.28 25.31 14.75
CA HIS A 60 -9.90 24.11 15.29
C HIS A 60 -9.63 22.83 14.46
N ALA A 61 -8.73 22.86 13.47
CA ALA A 61 -8.36 21.64 12.78
C ALA A 61 -7.42 20.82 13.67
N TYR A 62 -7.96 19.80 14.31
CA TYR A 62 -7.19 18.87 15.14
C TYR A 62 -6.30 17.94 14.31
N ASN A 63 -6.53 17.84 12.99
CA ASN A 63 -5.77 17.00 12.11
C ASN A 63 -5.01 17.87 11.10
N PRO A 64 -3.66 17.87 11.12
CA PRO A 64 -2.85 18.61 10.14
C PRO A 64 -3.15 18.21 8.68
N GLN A 65 -3.62 17.00 8.45
CA GLN A 65 -4.01 16.50 7.12
C GLN A 65 -5.24 17.19 6.53
N ASP A 66 -6.01 17.91 7.35
CA ASP A 66 -7.17 18.68 6.87
C ASP A 66 -6.77 19.99 6.20
N TRP A 67 -5.52 20.40 6.32
CA TRP A 67 -5.05 21.65 5.74
C TRP A 67 -4.84 21.54 4.23
N GLY A 68 -5.65 22.30 3.48
CA GLY A 68 -5.54 22.37 2.04
C GLY A 68 -5.82 21.04 1.33
N ARG A 69 -6.49 20.08 2.01
CA ARG A 69 -6.88 18.82 1.39
C ARG A 69 -7.77 19.07 0.18
N LYS A 70 -7.41 18.45 -0.94
CA LYS A 70 -8.06 18.61 -2.22
C LYS A 70 -8.59 17.28 -2.74
N PHE A 71 -9.91 17.12 -2.69
CA PHE A 71 -10.53 16.04 -3.45
C PHE A 71 -10.60 16.43 -4.92
N LEU A 72 -10.12 15.55 -5.80
CA LEU A 72 -9.97 15.84 -7.21
C LEU A 72 -11.29 15.63 -7.94
N SER A 73 -11.85 16.72 -8.47
CA SER A 73 -13.05 16.66 -9.33
C SER A 73 -12.77 15.95 -10.66
N SER A 74 -11.50 15.79 -11.07
CA SER A 74 -11.12 15.06 -12.26
C SER A 74 -11.35 13.56 -12.10
N ASN A 75 -10.79 12.92 -11.09
CA ASN A 75 -10.78 11.47 -10.96
C ASN A 75 -11.33 10.93 -9.63
N GLY A 76 -11.75 11.79 -8.71
CA GLY A 76 -12.27 11.38 -7.40
C GLY A 76 -11.21 10.96 -6.38
N GLY A 77 -9.93 11.12 -6.69
CA GLY A 77 -8.83 10.94 -5.75
C GLY A 77 -8.68 12.15 -4.82
N CYS A 78 -7.57 12.19 -4.07
CA CYS A 78 -7.30 13.25 -3.11
C CYS A 78 -5.81 13.62 -3.08
N ALA A 79 -5.50 14.87 -2.73
CA ALA A 79 -4.14 15.34 -2.47
C ALA A 79 -4.13 16.19 -1.18
N TYR A 80 -3.12 16.02 -0.35
CA TYR A 80 -2.93 16.78 0.90
C TYR A 80 -1.46 16.75 1.35
N ILE A 81 -1.17 17.32 2.50
CA ILE A 81 0.17 17.28 3.10
C ILE A 81 0.08 16.44 4.37
N ASP A 82 0.93 15.42 4.48
CA ASP A 82 1.16 14.67 5.71
C ASP A 82 2.64 14.74 6.09
N LEU A 83 2.94 15.20 7.31
CA LEU A 83 4.30 15.30 7.86
C LEU A 83 5.32 15.89 6.87
N ASP A 84 4.99 17.01 6.23
CA ASP A 84 5.79 17.72 5.23
C ASP A 84 5.94 17.02 3.87
N HIS A 85 5.28 15.88 3.65
CA HIS A 85 5.22 15.19 2.37
C HIS A 85 3.95 15.55 1.60
N LEU A 86 4.06 15.73 0.28
CA LEU A 86 2.89 15.70 -0.58
C LEU A 86 2.38 14.25 -0.64
N GLU A 87 1.15 14.05 -0.21
CA GLU A 87 0.49 12.76 -0.26
C GLU A 87 -0.66 12.79 -1.26
N LEU A 88 -0.70 11.76 -2.10
CA LEU A 88 -1.70 11.57 -3.13
C LEU A 88 -2.45 10.28 -2.89
N CYS A 89 -3.77 10.36 -2.84
CA CYS A 89 -4.61 9.18 -2.71
C CYS A 89 -5.30 8.88 -4.02
N ILE A 90 -5.15 7.64 -4.52
CA ILE A 90 -5.93 7.20 -5.68
C ILE A 90 -7.41 7.09 -5.32
N PRO A 91 -8.34 7.25 -6.27
CA PRO A 91 -9.73 6.87 -6.08
C PRO A 91 -9.84 5.36 -5.79
N GLU A 92 -10.92 4.95 -5.14
CA GLU A 92 -11.19 3.53 -4.88
C GLU A 92 -11.38 2.78 -6.21
N VAL A 93 -10.69 1.66 -6.38
CA VAL A 93 -10.78 0.79 -7.57
C VAL A 93 -10.94 -0.68 -7.16
N ILE A 94 -11.56 -1.49 -8.01
CA ILE A 94 -11.77 -2.92 -7.77
C ILE A 94 -10.64 -3.75 -8.37
N SER A 95 -10.16 -3.37 -9.55
CA SER A 95 -9.15 -4.11 -10.28
C SER A 95 -7.72 -3.68 -9.91
N ALA A 96 -6.81 -4.64 -9.73
CA ALA A 96 -5.38 -4.35 -9.58
C ALA A 96 -4.78 -3.66 -10.83
N TYR A 97 -5.34 -3.88 -12.02
CA TYR A 97 -4.94 -3.18 -13.24
C TYR A 97 -5.34 -1.70 -13.20
N ASP A 98 -6.55 -1.41 -12.72
CA ASP A 98 -7.00 -0.03 -12.53
C ASP A 98 -6.24 0.67 -11.41
N HIS A 99 -5.80 -0.09 -10.39
CA HIS A 99 -4.87 0.44 -9.39
C HIS A 99 -3.56 0.92 -10.04
N VAL A 100 -2.95 0.12 -10.93
CA VAL A 100 -1.73 0.53 -11.64
C VAL A 100 -1.98 1.78 -12.47
N ALA A 101 -3.11 1.85 -13.19
CA ALA A 101 -3.46 3.00 -14.00
C ALA A 101 -3.68 4.26 -13.15
N ALA A 102 -4.47 4.16 -12.06
CA ALA A 102 -4.74 5.26 -11.15
C ALA A 102 -3.47 5.73 -10.40
N TRP A 103 -2.61 4.79 -10.00
CA TRP A 103 -1.31 5.08 -9.39
C TRP A 103 -0.45 5.97 -10.31
N HIS A 104 -0.24 5.55 -11.55
CA HIS A 104 0.53 6.32 -12.52
C HIS A 104 -0.17 7.63 -12.92
N ALA A 105 -1.50 7.67 -12.94
CA ALA A 105 -2.26 8.90 -13.16
C ALA A 105 -1.99 9.93 -12.05
N MET A 106 -2.00 9.52 -10.78
CA MET A 106 -1.66 10.42 -9.67
C MET A 106 -0.21 10.91 -9.73
N LEU A 107 0.74 10.06 -10.14
CA LEU A 107 2.12 10.50 -10.37
C LEU A 107 2.23 11.53 -11.51
N ARG A 108 1.40 11.45 -12.55
CA ARG A 108 1.32 12.48 -13.61
C ARG A 108 0.77 13.79 -13.10
N ILE A 109 -0.26 13.75 -12.26
CA ILE A 109 -0.81 14.95 -11.61
C ILE A 109 0.28 15.61 -10.76
N ALA A 110 1.03 14.84 -9.96
CA ALA A 110 2.15 15.36 -9.19
C ALA A 110 3.27 15.91 -10.05
N ARG A 111 3.56 15.29 -11.20
CA ARG A 111 4.56 15.78 -12.16
C ARG A 111 4.14 17.13 -12.75
N GLY A 112 2.89 17.27 -13.19
CA GLY A 112 2.36 18.56 -13.65
C GLY A 112 2.47 19.65 -12.57
N ALA A 113 2.20 19.31 -11.32
CA ALA A 113 2.37 20.21 -10.19
C ALA A 113 3.86 20.57 -9.96
N LEU A 114 4.77 19.62 -10.11
CA LEU A 114 6.22 19.86 -10.01
C LEU A 114 6.72 20.83 -11.07
N GLU A 115 6.33 20.61 -12.33
CA GLU A 115 6.68 21.50 -13.45
C GLU A 115 6.16 22.93 -13.23
N ALA A 116 4.88 23.06 -12.83
CA ALA A 116 4.27 24.35 -12.58
C ALA A 116 4.88 25.07 -11.36
N ALA A 117 5.17 24.36 -10.28
CA ALA A 117 5.80 24.90 -9.09
C ALA A 117 7.24 25.37 -9.39
N ASN A 118 8.03 24.56 -10.09
CA ASN A 118 9.40 24.92 -10.46
C ASN A 118 9.47 26.15 -11.38
N ALA A 119 8.50 26.32 -12.29
CA ALA A 119 8.42 27.50 -13.16
C ALA A 119 8.21 28.82 -12.39
N ARG A 120 7.79 28.77 -11.12
CA ARG A 120 7.55 29.93 -10.26
C ARG A 120 8.66 30.18 -9.24
N LEU A 121 9.62 29.27 -9.11
CA LEU A 121 10.71 29.44 -8.17
C LEU A 121 11.75 30.46 -8.67
N PRO A 122 12.43 31.16 -7.76
CA PRO A 122 13.59 31.96 -8.10
C PRO A 122 14.70 31.16 -8.77
N GLU A 123 15.48 31.81 -9.61
CA GLU A 123 16.66 31.21 -10.24
C GLU A 123 17.61 30.59 -9.21
N GLY A 124 18.09 29.37 -9.49
CA GLY A 124 18.96 28.60 -8.60
C GLY A 124 18.22 27.75 -7.56
N LEU A 125 16.89 27.82 -7.50
CA LEU A 125 16.08 26.94 -6.66
C LEU A 125 15.29 25.97 -7.53
N SER A 126 15.18 24.71 -7.09
CA SER A 126 14.30 23.74 -7.73
C SER A 126 13.73 22.75 -6.71
N ILE A 127 12.45 22.43 -6.83
CA ILE A 127 11.82 21.34 -6.07
C ILE A 127 12.24 20.02 -6.71
N GLN A 128 12.63 19.09 -5.85
CA GLN A 128 12.83 17.69 -6.21
C GLN A 128 11.73 16.85 -5.55
N VAL A 129 11.19 15.91 -6.30
CA VAL A 129 10.17 14.96 -5.81
C VAL A 129 10.63 13.54 -6.08
N LEU A 130 10.59 12.70 -5.06
CA LEU A 130 11.03 11.31 -5.12
C LEU A 130 9.88 10.36 -4.78
N VAL A 131 9.68 9.36 -5.62
CA VAL A 131 8.77 8.22 -5.37
C VAL A 131 9.57 7.15 -4.63
N ASN A 132 9.97 7.46 -3.39
CA ASN A 132 10.79 6.61 -2.53
C ASN A 132 10.14 6.45 -1.15
N ASN A 133 10.79 5.76 -0.21
CA ASN A 133 10.22 5.42 1.08
C ASN A 133 11.09 5.78 2.29
N SER A 134 12.13 6.56 2.10
CA SER A 134 13.01 7.00 3.16
C SER A 134 13.67 8.32 2.81
N ASP A 135 13.84 9.19 3.83
CA ASP A 135 14.58 10.44 3.72
C ASP A 135 16.11 10.27 3.88
N GLY A 136 16.58 9.04 4.16
CA GLY A 136 17.99 8.76 4.46
C GLY A 136 18.44 9.29 5.81
N ARG A 137 17.54 9.78 6.66
CA ARG A 137 17.83 10.36 8.00
C ARG A 137 17.14 9.62 9.13
N GLY A 138 16.56 8.45 8.82
CA GLY A 138 15.90 7.59 9.79
C GLY A 138 14.37 7.71 9.81
N ASN A 139 13.77 8.46 8.90
CA ASN A 139 12.33 8.49 8.72
C ASN A 139 11.93 7.68 7.48
N ALA A 140 10.93 6.81 7.63
CA ALA A 140 10.31 6.12 6.51
C ALA A 140 8.89 6.64 6.31
N TYR A 141 8.50 6.76 5.07
CA TYR A 141 7.16 7.11 4.64
C TYR A 141 6.72 6.13 3.54
N GLY A 142 5.45 6.16 3.13
CA GLY A 142 5.02 5.03 2.50
C GLY A 142 4.18 5.04 1.29
N SER A 143 3.98 3.83 0.84
CA SER A 143 2.90 3.37 0.03
C SER A 143 1.92 2.67 0.95
N HIS A 144 0.87 3.34 1.37
CA HIS A 144 -0.18 2.69 2.12
C HIS A 144 -1.21 2.12 1.16
N LEU A 145 -1.65 0.91 1.42
CA LEU A 145 -2.73 0.27 0.68
C LEU A 145 -3.92 0.06 1.62
N ASN A 146 -5.11 0.25 1.08
CA ASN A 146 -6.35 0.06 1.81
C ASN A 146 -7.21 -0.96 1.07
N PHE A 147 -7.64 -2.02 1.75
CA PHE A 147 -8.47 -3.06 1.17
C PHE A 147 -9.80 -3.21 1.92
N LEU A 148 -10.87 -3.41 1.16
CA LEU A 148 -12.16 -3.76 1.74
C LEU A 148 -12.18 -5.24 2.13
N LEU A 149 -12.53 -5.49 3.39
CA LEU A 149 -12.81 -6.82 3.94
C LEU A 149 -14.21 -6.86 4.53
N SER A 150 -14.75 -8.08 4.68
CA SER A 150 -15.86 -8.28 5.62
C SER A 150 -15.39 -8.03 7.05
N ARG A 151 -16.26 -7.49 7.90
CA ARG A 151 -15.98 -7.30 9.35
C ARG A 151 -15.52 -8.61 9.99
N ARG A 152 -16.15 -9.73 9.63
CA ARG A 152 -15.76 -11.07 10.12
C ARG A 152 -14.30 -11.42 9.79
N ALA A 153 -13.83 -11.12 8.59
CA ALA A 153 -12.44 -11.41 8.21
C ALA A 153 -11.46 -10.53 8.99
N TRP A 154 -11.79 -9.26 9.18
CA TRP A 154 -11.01 -8.33 9.99
C TRP A 154 -10.92 -8.81 11.46
N ASP A 155 -12.06 -9.13 12.08
CA ASP A 155 -12.12 -9.68 13.44
C ASP A 155 -11.33 -11.00 13.57
N ASN A 156 -11.39 -11.86 12.53
CA ASN A 156 -10.60 -13.09 12.53
C ASN A 156 -9.10 -12.80 12.53
N ILE A 157 -8.64 -11.80 11.76
CA ILE A 157 -7.21 -11.43 11.67
C ILE A 157 -6.74 -10.85 13.01
N PHE A 158 -7.48 -9.93 13.61
CA PHE A 158 -6.96 -9.12 14.72
C PHE A 158 -7.43 -9.55 16.11
N GLU A 159 -8.56 -10.28 16.23
CA GLU A 159 -9.17 -10.55 17.52
C GLU A 159 -9.37 -12.06 17.81
N ARG A 160 -9.72 -12.86 16.79
CA ARG A 160 -10.22 -14.20 17.04
C ARG A 160 -9.28 -15.33 16.64
N LYS A 161 -8.51 -15.15 15.54
CA LYS A 161 -7.71 -16.21 14.92
C LYS A 161 -6.28 -15.75 14.64
N VAL A 162 -5.43 -15.77 15.67
CA VAL A 162 -4.04 -15.29 15.56
C VAL A 162 -3.27 -15.91 14.37
N HIS A 163 -3.61 -17.12 13.96
CA HIS A 163 -2.98 -17.76 12.80
C HIS A 163 -3.33 -17.06 11.47
N HIS A 164 -4.46 -16.35 11.37
CA HIS A 164 -4.77 -15.50 10.21
C HIS A 164 -3.82 -14.29 10.14
N LEU A 165 -3.57 -13.64 11.28
CA LEU A 165 -2.60 -12.54 11.38
C LEU A 165 -1.19 -13.00 11.00
N LEU A 166 -0.75 -14.12 11.56
CA LEU A 166 0.57 -14.68 11.29
C LEU A 166 0.75 -15.13 9.83
N TYR A 167 -0.29 -15.68 9.23
CA TYR A 167 -0.31 -16.05 7.81
C TYR A 167 -0.19 -14.82 6.91
N LEU A 168 -0.95 -13.76 7.21
CA LEU A 168 -0.87 -12.50 6.50
C LEU A 168 0.52 -11.87 6.63
N ALA A 169 1.10 -11.88 7.84
CA ALA A 169 2.45 -11.38 8.06
C ALA A 169 3.50 -12.18 7.25
N ALA A 170 3.40 -13.51 7.25
CA ALA A 170 4.31 -14.36 6.48
C ALA A 170 4.25 -14.08 4.97
N TYR A 171 3.03 -13.87 4.44
CA TYR A 171 2.84 -13.42 3.06
C TYR A 171 3.50 -12.05 2.81
N GLN A 172 3.17 -11.03 3.63
CA GLN A 172 3.69 -9.68 3.44
C GLN A 172 5.22 -9.65 3.44
N VAL A 173 5.86 -10.23 4.47
CA VAL A 173 7.33 -10.16 4.58
C VAL A 173 8.06 -10.95 3.50
N SER A 174 7.49 -12.04 2.98
CA SER A 174 8.10 -12.78 1.87
C SER A 174 7.83 -12.14 0.50
N SER A 175 6.82 -11.27 0.37
CA SER A 175 6.47 -10.62 -0.89
C SER A 175 7.48 -9.54 -1.32
N ILE A 176 8.39 -9.09 -0.45
CA ILE A 176 9.41 -8.08 -0.78
C ILE A 176 10.28 -8.46 -1.98
N VAL A 177 10.37 -9.74 -2.30
CA VAL A 177 11.12 -10.25 -3.46
C VAL A 177 10.56 -9.74 -4.80
N PHE A 178 9.30 -9.29 -4.83
CA PHE A 178 8.69 -8.68 -6.02
C PHE A 178 8.00 -7.32 -5.75
N THR A 179 7.89 -6.90 -4.47
CA THR A 179 7.27 -5.61 -4.11
C THR A 179 8.27 -4.57 -3.63
N GLY A 180 9.53 -4.94 -3.38
CA GLY A 180 10.55 -4.02 -2.94
C GLY A 180 11.04 -3.09 -4.04
N GLN A 181 11.35 -1.85 -3.70
CA GLN A 181 11.91 -0.87 -4.64
C GLN A 181 13.44 -0.88 -4.68
N GLY A 182 14.07 -1.48 -3.68
CA GLY A 182 15.52 -1.49 -3.53
C GLY A 182 16.11 -0.22 -2.91
N LYS A 183 17.16 -0.38 -2.11
CA LYS A 183 17.86 0.72 -1.42
C LYS A 183 19.34 0.41 -1.23
N VAL A 184 20.19 1.43 -1.40
CA VAL A 184 21.61 1.38 -1.01
C VAL A 184 21.74 1.60 0.48
N GLY A 185 22.44 0.69 1.15
CA GLY A 185 22.74 0.78 2.58
C GLY A 185 21.59 0.34 3.49
N ALA A 186 21.78 0.54 4.78
CA ALA A 186 20.83 0.24 5.85
C ALA A 186 20.54 1.49 6.68
N GLU A 187 19.39 1.52 7.35
CA GLU A 187 18.93 2.62 8.21
C GLU A 187 18.40 2.09 9.54
N ASN A 188 17.92 2.99 10.38
CA ASN A 188 17.27 2.67 11.67
C ASN A 188 18.10 1.76 12.59
N GLY A 189 19.45 1.88 12.53
CA GLY A 189 20.35 1.05 13.34
C GLY A 189 20.50 -0.39 12.87
N ALA A 190 19.96 -0.75 11.72
CA ALA A 190 20.17 -2.07 11.13
C ALA A 190 21.64 -2.28 10.74
N PRO A 191 22.13 -3.55 10.72
CA PRO A 191 23.49 -3.86 10.31
C PRO A 191 23.80 -3.32 8.91
N PRO A 192 25.02 -2.81 8.66
CA PRO A 192 25.42 -2.29 7.36
C PRO A 192 25.26 -3.33 6.25
N VAL A 193 24.68 -2.93 5.14
CA VAL A 193 24.52 -3.74 3.92
C VAL A 193 24.81 -2.88 2.69
N ALA A 194 25.30 -3.49 1.63
CA ALA A 194 25.58 -2.78 0.37
C ALA A 194 24.29 -2.34 -0.33
N PHE A 195 23.36 -3.26 -0.45
CA PHE A 195 22.06 -3.07 -1.09
C PHE A 195 21.02 -3.98 -0.42
N GLN A 196 19.77 -3.53 -0.36
CA GLN A 196 18.67 -4.31 0.16
C GLN A 196 17.43 -4.23 -0.75
N LEU A 197 16.53 -5.23 -0.62
CA LEU A 197 15.36 -5.37 -1.50
C LEU A 197 14.28 -4.33 -1.22
N SER A 198 13.96 -4.08 0.07
CA SER A 198 12.92 -3.15 0.48
C SER A 198 13.52 -1.92 1.13
N GLN A 199 12.98 -0.74 0.84
CA GLN A 199 13.39 0.51 1.50
C GLN A 199 12.88 0.59 2.92
N ARG A 200 11.82 -0.15 3.26
CA ARG A 200 11.09 -0.05 4.54
C ARG A 200 11.42 -1.16 5.52
N ALA A 201 12.11 -2.23 5.09
CA ALA A 201 12.38 -3.39 5.93
C ALA A 201 13.02 -3.05 7.27
N ASP A 202 13.98 -2.10 7.29
CA ASP A 202 14.69 -1.67 8.49
C ASP A 202 13.80 -0.98 9.55
N PHE A 203 12.58 -0.60 9.20
CA PHE A 203 11.67 0.16 10.06
C PHE A 203 10.56 -0.68 10.68
N PHE A 204 10.45 -1.97 10.33
CA PHE A 204 9.47 -2.88 10.94
C PHE A 204 10.06 -3.51 12.20
N GLU A 205 9.41 -3.24 13.34
CA GLU A 205 9.88 -3.65 14.65
C GLU A 205 8.89 -4.54 15.41
N THR A 206 7.66 -4.62 14.96
CA THR A 206 6.60 -5.39 15.64
C THR A 206 5.74 -6.16 14.63
N LEU A 207 5.10 -7.22 15.11
CA LEU A 207 4.19 -8.03 14.28
C LEU A 207 2.92 -7.25 13.92
N THR A 208 2.27 -6.65 14.92
CA THR A 208 1.01 -5.93 14.76
C THR A 208 0.92 -4.73 15.72
N GLY A 209 0.11 -3.76 15.36
CA GLY A 209 -0.13 -2.54 16.13
C GLY A 209 -0.79 -1.46 15.28
N THR A 210 -1.18 -0.36 15.91
CA THR A 210 -1.82 0.79 15.26
C THR A 210 -0.84 1.90 14.86
N GLN A 211 0.41 1.81 15.27
CA GLN A 211 1.43 2.82 15.04
C GLN A 211 1.86 2.89 13.58
N THR A 212 2.12 4.10 13.07
CA THR A 212 2.58 4.32 11.69
C THR A 212 3.92 5.06 11.63
N MET A 213 4.34 5.73 12.69
CA MET A 213 5.56 6.54 12.71
C MET A 213 6.76 5.83 13.34
N GLN A 214 6.55 5.15 14.44
CA GLN A 214 7.61 4.43 15.19
C GLN A 214 7.09 3.06 15.63
N ARG A 215 8.00 2.11 15.89
CA ARG A 215 7.65 0.72 16.21
C ARG A 215 6.65 0.14 15.20
N ARG A 216 6.94 0.38 13.92
CA ARG A 216 6.04 0.04 12.82
C ARG A 216 5.71 -1.44 12.80
N PRO A 217 4.43 -1.81 12.74
CA PRO A 217 4.01 -3.19 12.63
C PRO A 217 4.06 -3.67 11.17
N ILE A 218 4.33 -4.96 10.98
CA ILE A 218 4.18 -5.63 9.69
C ILE A 218 2.71 -5.59 9.27
N VAL A 219 1.79 -5.95 10.17
CA VAL A 219 0.33 -5.90 9.93
C VAL A 219 -0.28 -4.83 10.80
N ASN A 220 -0.72 -3.74 10.19
CA ASN A 220 -1.35 -2.63 10.91
C ASN A 220 -2.79 -2.96 11.28
N SER A 221 -3.16 -2.77 12.55
CA SER A 221 -4.48 -3.06 13.09
C SER A 221 -5.41 -1.84 13.17
N ARG A 222 -5.06 -0.74 12.52
CA ARG A 222 -5.92 0.43 12.41
C ARG A 222 -7.07 0.19 11.44
N ASP A 223 -8.29 0.43 11.87
CA ASP A 223 -9.53 0.19 11.09
C ASP A 223 -10.19 1.51 10.66
N GLU A 224 -10.05 2.57 11.46
CA GLU A 224 -10.65 3.86 11.17
C GLU A 224 -10.07 4.54 9.92
N PRO A 225 -10.85 5.39 9.21
CA PRO A 225 -10.33 6.21 8.11
C PRO A 225 -9.20 7.12 8.61
N LEU A 226 -8.13 7.26 7.85
CA LEU A 226 -7.01 8.17 8.20
C LEU A 226 -7.44 9.64 8.14
N CYS A 227 -8.47 9.95 7.38
CA CYS A 227 -8.88 11.29 6.98
C CYS A 227 -10.36 11.59 7.29
N GLY A 228 -11.00 10.89 8.20
CA GLY A 228 -12.40 11.14 8.55
C GLY A 228 -12.55 12.28 9.57
N ARG A 229 -13.29 13.33 9.23
CA ARG A 229 -13.63 14.41 10.17
C ARG A 229 -14.70 14.02 11.21
N GLY A 230 -15.37 12.90 11.02
CA GLY A 230 -16.58 12.57 11.76
C GLY A 230 -16.41 11.83 13.08
N HIS A 231 -15.29 11.24 13.31
CA HIS A 231 -15.04 10.48 14.52
C HIS A 231 -13.91 11.14 15.31
N ASN A 232 -14.28 12.20 16.04
CA ASN A 232 -13.47 12.73 17.12
C ASN A 232 -13.24 11.63 18.15
N THR A 233 -12.28 10.81 17.95
CA THR A 233 -11.68 10.00 19.00
C THR A 233 -10.80 10.89 19.85
N LEU A 234 -11.41 11.80 20.58
CA LEU A 234 -10.78 12.51 21.68
C LEU A 234 -10.40 11.59 22.84
N THR A 235 -10.50 10.30 22.64
CA THR A 235 -10.09 9.30 23.61
C THR A 235 -9.21 8.25 22.96
N ALA A 236 -7.91 8.51 22.94
CA ALA A 236 -6.96 7.43 22.92
C ALA A 236 -7.30 6.50 24.11
N GLY A 237 -8.06 5.43 23.85
CA GLY A 237 -8.43 4.46 24.87
C GLY A 237 -9.91 4.15 25.06
N ALA A 238 -10.84 4.86 24.39
CA ALA A 238 -12.23 4.42 24.39
C ALA A 238 -12.48 3.50 23.19
N PRO A 239 -13.16 2.35 23.37
CA PRO A 239 -13.67 1.59 22.25
C PRO A 239 -14.68 2.48 21.53
N THR A 240 -14.37 2.95 20.33
CA THR A 240 -15.23 3.80 19.50
C THR A 240 -16.31 3.01 18.76
N ALA A 241 -16.55 1.79 19.19
CA ALA A 241 -17.81 1.13 18.94
C ALA A 241 -18.79 1.68 19.99
N GLY A 242 -19.54 2.73 19.66
CA GLY A 242 -20.91 2.75 20.12
C GLY A 242 -21.49 1.38 19.77
N PRO A 243 -22.45 0.83 20.55
CA PRO A 243 -22.98 -0.48 20.25
C PRO A 243 -23.53 -0.44 18.82
N LEU A 244 -22.73 -0.84 17.85
CA LEU A 244 -23.22 -1.39 16.62
C LEU A 244 -24.14 -2.49 17.10
N THR A 245 -25.43 -2.30 16.97
CA THR A 245 -26.46 -3.23 17.40
C THR A 245 -25.97 -4.60 17.01
N ALA A 246 -25.74 -5.44 18.02
CA ALA A 246 -25.30 -6.81 17.84
C ALA A 246 -26.33 -7.48 16.93
N GLY A 247 -26.05 -7.55 15.62
CA GLY A 247 -27.00 -8.05 14.64
C GLY A 247 -26.69 -7.73 13.17
N ALA A 248 -25.79 -6.80 12.85
CA ALA A 248 -25.43 -6.51 11.46
C ALA A 248 -24.12 -7.22 11.07
N PRO A 249 -24.18 -8.44 10.46
CA PRO A 249 -22.98 -9.19 10.04
C PRO A 249 -22.29 -8.62 8.78
N THR A 250 -22.77 -7.53 8.21
CA THR A 250 -22.51 -7.09 6.84
C THR A 250 -21.69 -5.81 6.72
N ALA A 251 -21.33 -5.16 7.81
CA ALA A 251 -20.46 -4.00 7.77
C ALA A 251 -19.07 -4.37 7.22
N GLY A 252 -18.63 -3.68 6.17
CA GLY A 252 -17.27 -3.76 5.67
C GLY A 252 -16.26 -3.26 6.71
N ALA A 253 -15.01 -3.68 6.58
CA ALA A 253 -13.88 -3.20 7.36
C ALA A 253 -12.75 -2.80 6.44
N ARG A 254 -11.92 -1.84 6.86
CA ARG A 254 -10.74 -1.42 6.13
C ARG A 254 -9.50 -2.11 6.69
N LEU A 255 -8.81 -2.87 5.85
CA LEU A 255 -7.45 -3.32 6.16
C LEU A 255 -6.47 -2.24 5.69
N HIS A 256 -5.78 -1.62 6.62
CA HIS A 256 -4.76 -0.61 6.35
C HIS A 256 -3.37 -1.24 6.31
N CYS A 257 -2.79 -1.35 5.11
CA CYS A 257 -1.49 -1.97 4.89
C CYS A 257 -0.41 -0.90 4.73
N ILE A 258 0.44 -0.73 5.74
CA ILE A 258 1.56 0.21 5.72
C ILE A 258 2.88 -0.45 5.30
N PHE A 259 2.86 -1.71 4.89
CA PHE A 259 4.05 -2.54 4.73
C PHE A 259 4.84 -2.26 3.45
N PHE A 260 4.17 -2.01 2.35
CA PHE A 260 4.77 -2.03 1.02
C PHE A 260 5.61 -0.80 0.68
N ASP A 261 6.62 -1.00 -0.19
CA ASP A 261 7.34 0.10 -0.82
C ASP A 261 6.49 0.78 -1.92
N ASN A 262 6.76 2.05 -2.21
CA ASN A 262 6.37 2.66 -3.48
C ASN A 262 6.99 1.90 -4.64
N THR A 263 6.25 1.63 -5.70
CA THR A 263 6.74 0.94 -6.88
C THR A 263 6.47 1.76 -8.14
N LEU A 264 7.44 1.79 -9.05
CA LEU A 264 7.32 2.44 -10.36
C LEU A 264 7.07 1.41 -11.47
N CYS A 265 7.65 0.21 -11.36
CA CYS A 265 7.42 -0.86 -12.34
C CYS A 265 5.97 -1.35 -12.29
N HIS A 266 5.29 -1.33 -13.44
CA HIS A 266 3.89 -1.75 -13.57
C HIS A 266 3.63 -3.18 -13.06
N VAL A 267 4.55 -4.12 -13.36
CA VAL A 267 4.42 -5.52 -12.93
C VAL A 267 4.54 -5.64 -11.41
N ALA A 268 5.52 -4.97 -10.79
CA ALA A 268 5.67 -4.96 -9.34
C ALA A 268 4.43 -4.38 -8.64
N SER A 269 3.89 -3.27 -9.17
CA SER A 269 2.67 -2.63 -8.67
C SER A 269 1.44 -3.54 -8.83
N LEU A 270 1.29 -4.20 -9.98
CA LEU A 270 0.20 -5.15 -10.23
C LEU A 270 0.26 -6.35 -9.29
N LEU A 271 1.44 -6.95 -9.11
CA LEU A 271 1.63 -8.09 -8.22
C LEU A 271 1.43 -7.69 -6.74
N LYS A 272 1.90 -6.51 -6.34
CA LYS A 272 1.71 -5.97 -4.99
C LYS A 272 0.24 -5.96 -4.58
N VAL A 273 -0.63 -5.45 -5.44
CA VAL A 273 -2.07 -5.33 -5.17
C VAL A 273 -2.82 -6.61 -5.50
N GLY A 274 -2.60 -7.17 -6.68
CA GLY A 274 -3.35 -8.32 -7.16
C GLY A 274 -3.13 -9.57 -6.32
N VAL A 275 -1.88 -9.87 -5.94
CA VAL A 275 -1.62 -11.02 -5.05
C VAL A 275 -2.19 -10.77 -3.66
N MET A 276 -2.11 -9.53 -3.15
CA MET A 276 -2.75 -9.19 -1.88
C MET A 276 -4.27 -9.42 -1.92
N GLN A 277 -4.95 -9.05 -3.03
CA GLN A 277 -6.38 -9.36 -3.23
C GLN A 277 -6.65 -10.87 -3.20
N LEU A 278 -5.79 -11.69 -3.82
CA LEU A 278 -5.90 -13.16 -3.79
C LEU A 278 -5.77 -13.69 -2.36
N ILE A 279 -4.75 -13.27 -1.62
CA ILE A 279 -4.49 -13.70 -0.24
C ILE A 279 -5.62 -13.28 0.70
N LEU A 280 -6.13 -12.06 0.59
CA LEU A 280 -7.24 -11.58 1.40
C LEU A 280 -8.53 -12.35 1.12
N THR A 281 -8.77 -12.75 -0.13
CA THR A 281 -9.90 -13.59 -0.50
C THR A 281 -9.79 -14.98 0.14
N MET A 282 -8.59 -15.58 0.17
CA MET A 282 -8.35 -16.84 0.87
C MET A 282 -8.56 -16.70 2.38
N LEU A 283 -8.09 -15.62 2.99
CA LEU A 283 -8.30 -15.33 4.42
C LEU A 283 -9.79 -15.19 4.76
N GLU A 284 -10.58 -14.50 3.92
CA GLU A 284 -12.04 -14.43 4.10
C GLU A 284 -12.72 -15.79 3.99
N ALA A 285 -12.25 -16.62 3.07
CA ALA A 285 -12.71 -18.01 2.90
C ALA A 285 -12.14 -18.96 3.97
N GLU A 286 -11.40 -18.44 4.95
CA GLU A 286 -10.72 -19.21 6.01
C GLU A 286 -9.78 -20.30 5.46
N ARG A 287 -9.19 -20.04 4.28
CA ARG A 287 -8.20 -20.92 3.63
C ARG A 287 -6.80 -20.51 4.09
N VAL A 288 -6.43 -20.94 5.28
CA VAL A 288 -5.14 -20.65 5.90
C VAL A 288 -4.38 -21.94 6.11
N ASN A 289 -3.16 -22.03 5.56
CA ASN A 289 -2.25 -23.13 5.78
C ASN A 289 -1.25 -22.76 6.89
N PRO A 290 -1.32 -23.37 8.09
CA PRO A 290 -0.42 -23.05 9.20
C PRO A 290 1.05 -23.34 8.91
N ASP A 291 1.37 -24.24 7.98
CA ASP A 291 2.76 -24.60 7.65
C ASP A 291 3.52 -23.45 6.96
N LEU A 292 2.79 -22.45 6.44
CA LEU A 292 3.36 -21.25 5.84
C LEU A 292 3.64 -20.12 6.85
N ILE A 293 3.29 -20.30 8.10
CA ILE A 293 3.49 -19.32 9.17
C ILE A 293 4.96 -19.31 9.58
N LEU A 294 5.55 -18.10 9.63
CA LEU A 294 6.91 -17.89 10.12
C LEU A 294 6.94 -17.84 11.65
N ASP A 295 8.00 -18.34 12.26
CA ASP A 295 8.22 -18.25 13.70
C ASP A 295 8.60 -16.81 14.14
N ASP A 296 9.35 -16.09 13.30
CA ASP A 296 9.69 -14.68 13.51
C ASP A 296 9.63 -13.89 12.19
N PRO A 297 8.47 -13.28 11.84
CA PRO A 297 8.34 -12.48 10.64
C PRO A 297 9.18 -11.20 10.65
N VAL A 298 9.50 -10.63 11.83
CA VAL A 298 10.30 -9.40 11.93
C VAL A 298 11.77 -9.70 11.60
N ASP A 299 12.35 -10.77 12.15
CA ASP A 299 13.70 -11.21 11.76
C ASP A 299 13.74 -11.64 10.28
N ALA A 300 12.70 -12.30 9.80
CA ALA A 300 12.63 -12.79 8.42
C ALA A 300 12.68 -11.64 7.40
N VAL A 301 11.92 -10.55 7.60
CA VAL A 301 11.91 -9.42 6.65
C VAL A 301 13.27 -8.74 6.56
N TRP A 302 13.98 -8.61 7.67
CA TRP A 302 15.33 -8.06 7.69
C TRP A 302 16.32 -8.95 6.95
N ARG A 303 16.35 -10.23 7.27
CA ARG A 303 17.23 -11.21 6.62
C ARG A 303 17.04 -11.26 5.13
N TRP A 304 15.78 -11.30 4.68
CA TRP A 304 15.46 -11.38 3.27
C TRP A 304 15.70 -10.08 2.53
N SER A 305 15.42 -8.94 3.14
CA SER A 305 15.69 -7.64 2.53
C SER A 305 17.19 -7.39 2.35
N HIS A 306 18.02 -7.79 3.32
CA HIS A 306 19.47 -7.58 3.29
C HIS A 306 20.22 -8.60 2.41
N ASP A 307 19.52 -9.53 1.78
CA ASP A 307 20.12 -10.52 0.90
C ASP A 307 19.59 -10.45 -0.55
N PRO A 308 20.21 -9.62 -1.40
CA PRO A 308 19.82 -9.55 -2.82
C PRO A 308 20.17 -10.81 -3.62
N THR A 309 20.84 -11.81 -3.01
CA THR A 309 21.07 -13.12 -3.63
C THR A 309 19.87 -14.06 -3.49
N LEU A 310 18.85 -13.70 -2.68
CA LEU A 310 17.64 -14.47 -2.39
C LEU A 310 17.87 -15.85 -1.76
N ARG A 311 19.01 -16.06 -1.10
CA ARG A 311 19.41 -17.35 -0.49
C ARG A 311 19.18 -17.40 1.02
N ALA A 312 19.00 -16.27 1.67
CA ALA A 312 18.72 -16.21 3.10
C ALA A 312 17.45 -17.00 3.43
N ARG A 313 17.47 -17.73 4.55
CA ARG A 313 16.39 -18.61 4.96
C ARG A 313 15.82 -18.19 6.31
N ALA A 314 14.50 -18.17 6.43
CA ALA A 314 13.76 -18.04 7.66
C ALA A 314 13.09 -19.36 8.03
N ARG A 315 12.72 -19.51 9.30
CA ARG A 315 12.10 -20.72 9.83
C ARG A 315 10.58 -20.55 9.93
N THR A 316 9.82 -21.57 9.56
CA THR A 316 8.38 -21.67 9.82
C THR A 316 8.11 -22.31 11.19
N VAL A 317 6.91 -22.10 11.73
CA VAL A 317 6.47 -22.75 12.98
C VAL A 317 6.48 -24.27 12.90
N SER A 318 6.32 -24.84 11.68
CA SER A 318 6.45 -26.28 11.42
C SER A 318 7.92 -26.75 11.31
N GLY A 319 8.90 -25.84 11.45
CA GLY A 319 10.32 -26.15 11.47
C GLY A 319 11.04 -26.14 10.12
N HIS A 320 10.35 -25.90 9.01
CA HIS A 320 10.95 -25.78 7.68
C HIS A 320 11.79 -24.50 7.60
N ARG A 321 12.90 -24.56 6.84
CA ARG A 321 13.74 -23.41 6.54
C ARG A 321 13.59 -23.05 5.07
N LEU A 322 12.97 -21.91 4.79
CA LEU A 322 12.60 -21.47 3.44
C LEU A 322 13.24 -20.12 3.12
N THR A 323 13.59 -19.92 1.84
CA THR A 323 13.82 -18.59 1.29
C THR A 323 12.48 -17.88 1.09
N ALA A 324 12.50 -16.54 0.92
CA ALA A 324 11.28 -15.81 0.61
C ALA A 324 10.61 -16.29 -0.69
N VAL A 325 11.41 -16.63 -1.71
CA VAL A 325 10.89 -17.16 -2.98
C VAL A 325 10.25 -18.53 -2.81
N GLU A 326 10.89 -19.43 -2.04
CA GLU A 326 10.30 -20.75 -1.75
C GLU A 326 8.97 -20.63 -0.99
N LEU A 327 8.89 -19.72 -0.01
CA LEU A 327 7.65 -19.47 0.73
C LEU A 327 6.56 -18.88 -0.20
N GLN A 328 6.90 -17.94 -1.07
CA GLN A 328 5.96 -17.39 -2.04
C GLN A 328 5.45 -18.43 -3.04
N LEU A 329 6.27 -19.37 -3.47
CA LEU A 329 5.84 -20.49 -4.31
C LEU A 329 4.81 -21.39 -3.61
N LEU A 330 4.95 -21.61 -2.30
CA LEU A 330 3.95 -22.35 -1.51
C LEU A 330 2.63 -21.56 -1.37
N PHE A 331 2.69 -20.23 -1.17
CA PHE A 331 1.50 -19.37 -1.22
C PHE A 331 0.80 -19.45 -2.58
N LEU A 332 1.57 -19.39 -3.66
CA LEU A 332 1.04 -19.53 -5.02
C LEU A 332 0.32 -20.87 -5.23
N GLU A 333 0.89 -21.96 -4.75
CA GLU A 333 0.30 -23.30 -4.86
C GLU A 333 -1.06 -23.39 -4.14
N GLU A 334 -1.18 -22.79 -2.94
CA GLU A 334 -2.45 -22.65 -2.23
C GLU A 334 -3.45 -21.80 -3.02
N ALA A 335 -2.99 -20.69 -3.59
CA ALA A 335 -3.83 -19.80 -4.38
C ALA A 335 -4.33 -20.46 -5.67
N GLN A 336 -3.48 -21.23 -6.37
CA GLN A 336 -3.85 -21.99 -7.55
C GLN A 336 -4.87 -23.10 -7.22
N ARG A 337 -4.70 -23.79 -6.09
CA ARG A 337 -5.68 -24.78 -5.61
C ARG A 337 -7.04 -24.14 -5.30
N PHE A 338 -7.04 -22.94 -4.73
CA PHE A 338 -8.26 -22.21 -4.44
C PHE A 338 -8.93 -21.70 -5.74
N ALA A 339 -8.15 -21.22 -6.70
CA ALA A 339 -8.62 -20.83 -8.03
C ALA A 339 -9.31 -21.98 -8.78
N ALA A 340 -8.73 -23.19 -8.72
CA ALA A 340 -9.30 -24.38 -9.35
C ALA A 340 -10.68 -24.77 -8.79
N GLN A 341 -11.08 -24.22 -7.64
CA GLN A 341 -12.40 -24.41 -7.01
C GLN A 341 -13.34 -23.22 -7.30
N GLY A 342 -12.97 -22.28 -8.18
CA GLY A 342 -13.73 -21.06 -8.45
C GLY A 342 -13.67 -20.03 -7.31
N GLY A 343 -12.63 -20.09 -6.46
CA GLY A 343 -12.54 -19.29 -5.23
C GLY A 343 -12.37 -17.78 -5.45
N TYR A 344 -11.97 -17.36 -6.64
CA TYR A 344 -11.76 -15.94 -6.99
C TYR A 344 -12.79 -15.38 -7.95
N ASP A 345 -13.70 -16.23 -8.46
CA ASP A 345 -14.69 -15.82 -9.45
C ASP A 345 -15.56 -14.68 -8.90
N GLU A 346 -15.72 -13.64 -9.71
CA GLU A 346 -16.47 -12.41 -9.38
C GLU A 346 -15.90 -11.56 -8.22
N ILE A 347 -14.79 -11.98 -7.58
CA ILE A 347 -14.20 -11.29 -6.42
C ILE A 347 -12.95 -10.53 -6.81
N VAL A 348 -12.04 -11.20 -7.56
CA VAL A 348 -10.76 -10.63 -7.99
C VAL A 348 -10.74 -10.60 -9.52
N PRO A 349 -10.88 -9.42 -10.15
CA PRO A 349 -10.85 -9.31 -11.59
C PRO A 349 -9.54 -9.84 -12.18
N ARG A 350 -9.65 -10.68 -13.20
CA ARG A 350 -8.49 -11.25 -13.91
C ARG A 350 -7.54 -12.06 -13.02
N ALA A 351 -8.06 -12.74 -11.99
CA ALA A 351 -7.27 -13.53 -11.04
C ALA A 351 -6.34 -14.53 -11.73
N GLY A 352 -6.78 -15.19 -12.80
CA GLY A 352 -5.96 -16.16 -13.56
C GLY A 352 -4.72 -15.53 -14.18
N GLU A 353 -4.80 -14.29 -14.67
CA GLU A 353 -3.65 -13.57 -15.24
C GLU A 353 -2.67 -13.14 -14.15
N ILE A 354 -3.19 -12.70 -13.00
CA ILE A 354 -2.38 -12.34 -11.83
C ILE A 354 -1.60 -13.57 -11.33
N LEU A 355 -2.27 -14.74 -11.21
CA LEU A 355 -1.64 -16.00 -10.82
C LEU A 355 -0.53 -16.41 -11.79
N ALA A 356 -0.79 -16.35 -13.10
CA ALA A 356 0.20 -16.69 -14.12
C ALA A 356 1.42 -15.74 -14.09
N LEU A 357 1.19 -14.45 -13.92
CA LEU A 357 2.28 -13.45 -13.83
C LEU A 357 3.10 -13.63 -12.55
N TRP A 358 2.43 -13.95 -11.43
CA TRP A 358 3.08 -14.23 -10.15
C TRP A 358 3.96 -15.49 -10.26
N GLU A 359 3.43 -16.57 -10.84
CA GLU A 359 4.17 -17.82 -11.09
C GLU A 359 5.41 -17.57 -11.95
N ASP A 360 5.26 -16.93 -13.11
CA ASP A 360 6.36 -16.64 -14.02
C ASP A 360 7.45 -15.77 -13.36
N THR A 361 7.02 -14.81 -12.54
CA THR A 361 7.96 -13.96 -11.79
C THR A 361 8.72 -14.76 -10.73
N LEU A 362 8.04 -15.61 -9.94
CA LEU A 362 8.68 -16.41 -8.89
C LEU A 362 9.63 -17.47 -9.48
N LEU A 363 9.25 -18.11 -10.59
CA LEU A 363 10.12 -19.08 -11.27
C LEU A 363 11.41 -18.42 -11.78
N LYS A 364 11.34 -17.18 -12.27
CA LYS A 364 12.51 -16.40 -12.67
C LYS A 364 13.35 -15.93 -11.49
N LEU A 365 12.73 -15.56 -10.35
CA LEU A 365 13.46 -15.22 -9.11
C LEU A 365 14.20 -16.42 -8.51
N LYS A 366 13.80 -17.63 -8.85
CA LYS A 366 14.48 -18.87 -8.41
C LYS A 366 15.74 -19.17 -9.21
N THR A 367 15.96 -18.51 -10.35
CA THR A 367 17.16 -18.70 -11.16
C THR A 367 18.36 -17.93 -10.61
N ASP A 368 19.58 -18.30 -11.00
CA ASP A 368 20.78 -17.58 -10.59
C ASP A 368 20.91 -16.20 -11.26
N ASP A 369 20.24 -15.98 -12.39
CA ASP A 369 20.21 -14.69 -13.09
C ASP A 369 18.83 -14.03 -13.04
N VAL A 370 18.62 -13.23 -12.00
CA VAL A 370 17.40 -12.42 -11.85
C VAL A 370 17.34 -11.21 -12.78
N SER A 371 18.39 -10.95 -13.56
CA SER A 371 18.48 -9.77 -14.43
C SER A 371 17.39 -9.72 -15.50
N VAL A 372 16.82 -10.85 -15.86
CA VAL A 372 15.67 -10.96 -16.76
C VAL A 372 14.41 -10.26 -16.23
N LEU A 373 14.35 -10.02 -14.92
CA LEU A 373 13.25 -9.31 -14.25
C LEU A 373 13.47 -7.80 -14.14
N ALA A 374 14.54 -7.25 -14.69
CA ALA A 374 14.79 -5.80 -14.68
C ALA A 374 13.71 -4.99 -15.41
N SER A 375 12.94 -5.60 -16.31
CA SER A 375 11.79 -4.97 -16.94
C SER A 375 10.53 -4.97 -16.08
N ARG A 376 10.53 -5.66 -14.94
CA ARG A 376 9.34 -5.95 -14.13
C ARG A 376 9.42 -5.50 -12.68
N LEU A 377 10.62 -5.57 -12.08
CA LEU A 377 10.82 -5.36 -10.64
C LEU A 377 11.77 -4.21 -10.39
N ASP A 378 11.32 -3.27 -9.57
CA ASP A 378 12.05 -2.03 -9.24
C ASP A 378 13.43 -2.31 -8.66
N TRP A 379 13.54 -3.18 -7.62
CA TRP A 379 14.83 -3.46 -7.00
C TRP A 379 15.83 -4.11 -7.98
N VAL A 380 15.35 -4.94 -8.92
CA VAL A 380 16.21 -5.58 -9.92
C VAL A 380 16.74 -4.56 -10.94
N LEU A 381 15.85 -3.70 -11.44
CA LEU A 381 16.24 -2.63 -12.39
C LEU A 381 17.24 -1.67 -11.72
N LYS A 382 16.93 -1.19 -10.51
CA LYS A 382 17.78 -0.30 -9.73
C LYS A 382 19.15 -0.94 -9.46
N PHE A 383 19.17 -2.17 -8.96
CA PHE A 383 20.40 -2.92 -8.68
C PHE A 383 21.30 -3.01 -9.91
N ARG A 384 20.73 -3.33 -11.09
CA ARG A 384 21.48 -3.37 -12.34
C ARG A 384 22.04 -2.03 -12.78
N ILE A 385 21.29 -0.95 -12.60
CA ILE A 385 21.76 0.42 -12.90
C ILE A 385 22.99 0.72 -12.04
N LEU A 386 22.89 0.47 -10.73
CA LEU A 386 23.98 0.73 -9.79
C LEU A 386 25.20 -0.15 -10.05
N GLN A 387 25.00 -1.45 -10.32
CA GLN A 387 26.08 -2.35 -10.70
C GLN A 387 26.83 -1.89 -11.97
N ARG A 388 26.11 -1.39 -12.98
CA ARG A 388 26.74 -0.83 -14.18
C ARG A 388 27.60 0.41 -13.87
N ALA A 389 27.15 1.27 -12.95
CA ALA A 389 27.93 2.43 -12.52
C ALA A 389 29.22 1.99 -11.83
N LEU A 390 29.14 1.04 -10.90
CA LEU A 390 30.30 0.47 -10.21
C LEU A 390 31.27 -0.22 -11.17
N HIS A 391 30.78 -0.90 -12.20
CA HIS A 391 31.62 -1.55 -13.23
C HIS A 391 32.35 -0.55 -14.13
N LYS A 392 31.70 0.56 -14.46
CA LYS A 392 32.28 1.61 -15.33
C LYS A 392 33.31 2.47 -14.61
N ARG A 393 33.22 2.59 -13.31
CA ARG A 393 34.07 3.45 -12.48
C ARG A 393 34.63 2.66 -11.29
N SER A 394 35.86 2.20 -11.46
CA SER A 394 36.57 1.36 -10.47
C SER A 394 36.88 2.08 -9.15
N ASP A 395 36.77 3.41 -9.12
CA ASP A 395 36.92 4.26 -7.93
C ASP A 395 35.66 4.29 -7.05
N LEU A 396 34.50 3.82 -7.56
CA LEU A 396 33.25 3.79 -6.81
C LEU A 396 33.09 2.47 -6.03
N THR A 397 32.47 2.61 -4.87
CA THR A 397 32.01 1.50 -4.03
C THR A 397 30.53 1.68 -3.70
N TRP A 398 29.89 0.68 -3.14
CA TRP A 398 28.50 0.79 -2.66
C TRP A 398 28.29 1.92 -1.62
N ALA A 399 29.35 2.32 -0.91
CA ALA A 399 29.31 3.40 0.07
C ALA A 399 29.55 4.81 -0.55
N SER A 400 29.84 4.88 -1.86
CA SER A 400 30.13 6.16 -2.52
C SER A 400 28.86 7.02 -2.62
N PRO A 401 28.96 8.34 -2.35
CA PRO A 401 27.81 9.27 -2.47
C PRO A 401 27.16 9.25 -3.84
N GLU A 402 27.93 9.03 -4.91
CA GLU A 402 27.45 8.96 -6.29
C GLU A 402 26.51 7.75 -6.48
N ILE A 403 26.77 6.63 -5.84
CA ILE A 403 25.91 5.46 -5.90
C ILE A 403 24.61 5.73 -5.15
N LYS A 404 24.69 6.40 -3.99
CA LYS A 404 23.49 6.84 -3.27
C LYS A 404 22.69 7.88 -4.06
N HIS A 405 23.35 8.78 -4.77
CA HIS A 405 22.69 9.73 -5.66
C HIS A 405 21.93 9.02 -6.80
N LEU A 406 22.54 8.02 -7.44
CA LEU A 406 21.86 7.20 -8.47
C LEU A 406 20.67 6.42 -7.90
N ASP A 407 20.74 5.93 -6.65
CA ASP A 407 19.61 5.32 -5.95
C ASP A 407 18.43 6.30 -5.84
N HIS A 408 18.69 7.57 -5.48
CA HIS A 408 17.67 8.62 -5.42
C HIS A 408 17.13 8.99 -6.80
N LEU A 409 18.02 9.15 -7.81
CA LEU A 409 17.61 9.46 -9.19
C LEU A 409 16.73 8.38 -9.81
N TYR A 410 16.86 7.11 -9.39
CA TYR A 410 15.92 6.07 -9.80
C TYR A 410 14.47 6.45 -9.45
N SER A 411 14.27 7.06 -8.31
CA SER A 411 12.97 7.41 -7.75
C SER A 411 12.52 8.84 -8.08
N SER A 412 13.34 9.64 -8.79
CA SER A 412 12.96 11.01 -9.17
C SER A 412 11.70 11.01 -10.02
N LEU A 413 10.76 11.90 -9.69
CA LEU A 413 9.52 12.08 -10.45
C LEU A 413 9.76 12.89 -11.74
N ASP A 414 10.84 13.69 -11.77
CA ASP A 414 11.22 14.47 -12.95
C ASP A 414 11.67 13.54 -14.09
N PRO A 415 11.04 13.58 -15.28
CA PRO A 415 11.40 12.72 -16.39
C PRO A 415 12.76 13.06 -17.02
N GLU A 416 13.31 14.24 -16.78
CA GLU A 416 14.62 14.64 -17.29
C GLU A 416 15.77 14.00 -16.49
N ASP A 417 15.59 13.87 -15.17
CA ASP A 417 16.60 13.34 -14.25
C ASP A 417 16.32 11.89 -13.83
N GLY A 418 15.05 11.47 -13.86
CA GLY A 418 14.58 10.20 -13.32
C GLY A 418 15.04 9.00 -14.14
N LEU A 419 15.88 8.14 -13.55
CA LEU A 419 16.41 6.97 -14.24
C LEU A 419 15.32 5.96 -14.62
N TYR A 420 14.29 5.77 -13.78
CA TYR A 420 13.16 4.92 -14.14
C TYR A 420 12.50 5.37 -15.44
N TRP A 421 12.20 6.67 -15.56
CA TRP A 421 11.53 7.24 -16.74
C TRP A 421 12.37 7.14 -17.99
N ALA A 422 13.70 7.25 -17.87
CA ALA A 422 14.62 7.03 -18.98
C ALA A 422 14.53 5.59 -19.49
N TYR A 423 14.49 4.59 -18.61
CA TYR A 423 14.32 3.18 -18.99
C TYR A 423 12.91 2.87 -19.52
N GLU A 424 11.88 3.51 -18.99
CA GLU A 424 10.51 3.40 -19.52
C GLU A 424 10.43 3.95 -20.94
N LYS A 425 10.99 5.14 -21.19
CA LYS A 425 11.05 5.78 -22.53
C LYS A 425 11.80 4.92 -23.55
N LEU A 426 12.82 4.20 -23.11
CA LEU A 426 13.56 3.25 -23.95
C LEU A 426 12.80 1.92 -24.21
N GLY A 427 11.59 1.76 -23.66
CA GLY A 427 10.80 0.54 -23.82
C GLY A 427 11.33 -0.67 -23.05
N VAL A 428 12.20 -0.47 -22.05
CA VAL A 428 12.75 -1.55 -21.22
C VAL A 428 11.73 -2.05 -20.21
N VAL A 429 10.90 -1.16 -19.67
CA VAL A 429 9.90 -1.50 -18.64
C VAL A 429 8.69 -2.17 -19.28
N GLN A 430 8.28 -3.31 -18.75
CA GLN A 430 7.08 -4.01 -19.17
C GLN A 430 5.83 -3.29 -18.64
N LYS A 431 4.98 -2.79 -19.54
CA LYS A 431 3.68 -2.21 -19.18
C LYS A 431 2.61 -3.29 -19.09
N VAL A 432 1.73 -3.18 -18.08
CA VAL A 432 0.56 -4.07 -17.89
C VAL A 432 -0.76 -3.35 -18.14
N VAL A 433 -0.72 -2.02 -18.23
CA VAL A 433 -1.84 -1.17 -18.61
C VAL A 433 -1.42 -0.26 -19.76
N ALA A 434 -2.36 0.02 -20.66
CA ALA A 434 -2.13 0.91 -21.79
C ALA A 434 -2.05 2.38 -21.35
N GLU A 435 -1.38 3.19 -22.15
CA GLU A 435 -1.13 4.60 -21.88
C GLU A 435 -2.42 5.41 -21.81
N ASP A 436 -3.37 5.13 -22.69
CA ASP A 436 -4.70 5.74 -22.73
C ASP A 436 -5.52 5.44 -21.47
N ARG A 437 -5.32 4.27 -20.83
CA ARG A 437 -5.97 3.95 -19.56
C ARG A 437 -5.41 4.80 -18.41
N ILE A 438 -4.10 5.05 -18.40
CA ILE A 438 -3.49 5.95 -17.40
C ILE A 438 -4.01 7.37 -17.60
N GLU A 439 -4.01 7.85 -18.86
CA GLU A 439 -4.51 9.19 -19.19
C GLU A 439 -5.99 9.35 -18.85
N HIS A 440 -6.79 8.31 -19.06
CA HIS A 440 -8.19 8.29 -18.62
C HIS A 440 -8.30 8.56 -17.12
N PHE A 441 -7.50 7.90 -16.27
CA PHE A 441 -7.55 8.11 -14.81
C PHE A 441 -6.96 9.46 -14.34
N VAL A 442 -6.27 10.20 -15.19
CA VAL A 442 -5.93 11.60 -14.88
C VAL A 442 -7.19 12.47 -14.87
N HIS A 443 -8.14 12.18 -15.78
CA HIS A 443 -9.28 13.06 -16.08
C HIS A 443 -10.64 12.51 -15.66
N GLU A 444 -10.76 11.18 -15.51
CA GLU A 444 -12.04 10.52 -15.23
C GLU A 444 -11.94 9.54 -14.06
N PRO A 445 -12.97 9.47 -13.19
CA PRO A 445 -13.02 8.56 -12.06
C PRO A 445 -13.32 7.12 -12.48
N PRO A 446 -12.99 6.12 -11.63
CA PRO A 446 -13.49 4.75 -11.79
C PRO A 446 -15.02 4.73 -11.80
N GLU A 447 -15.59 3.91 -12.67
CA GLU A 447 -17.05 3.87 -12.91
C GLU A 447 -17.80 2.94 -11.94
N ASP A 448 -17.09 2.01 -11.31
CA ASP A 448 -17.60 0.89 -10.53
C ASP A 448 -17.52 1.09 -9.01
N THR A 449 -17.19 2.32 -8.57
CA THR A 449 -17.13 2.70 -7.17
C THR A 449 -17.79 4.05 -6.92
N ARG A 450 -17.99 4.42 -5.64
CA ARG A 450 -18.50 5.74 -5.23
C ARG A 450 -17.64 6.91 -5.70
N ALA A 451 -16.39 6.66 -6.10
CA ALA A 451 -15.49 7.70 -6.61
C ALA A 451 -16.09 8.40 -7.82
N TRP A 452 -16.87 7.69 -8.66
CA TRP A 452 -17.56 8.29 -9.80
C TRP A 452 -18.55 9.37 -9.37
N THR A 453 -19.47 9.03 -8.47
CA THR A 453 -20.48 9.99 -8.00
C THR A 453 -19.84 11.13 -7.23
N ARG A 454 -18.83 10.86 -6.40
CA ARG A 454 -18.05 11.90 -5.71
C ARG A 454 -17.46 12.90 -6.70
N ALA A 455 -16.76 12.45 -7.73
CA ALA A 455 -16.17 13.33 -8.75
C ALA A 455 -17.23 14.13 -9.51
N MET A 456 -18.34 13.51 -9.92
CA MET A 456 -19.42 14.20 -10.60
C MET A 456 -20.05 15.29 -9.73
N LEU A 457 -20.30 15.03 -8.47
CA LEU A 457 -20.86 16.00 -7.54
C LEU A 457 -19.90 17.16 -7.25
N LEU A 458 -18.60 16.91 -7.24
CA LEU A 458 -17.59 17.98 -7.13
C LEU A 458 -17.55 18.86 -8.39
N ARG A 459 -17.74 18.26 -9.59
CA ARG A 459 -17.81 19.00 -10.86
C ARG A 459 -19.05 19.88 -10.94
N LEU A 460 -20.19 19.38 -10.47
CA LEU A 460 -21.50 20.05 -10.56
C LEU A 460 -21.73 21.03 -9.41
N GLY A 461 -21.26 20.70 -8.22
CA GLY A 461 -21.50 21.47 -7.02
C GLY A 461 -20.70 22.79 -6.95
N GLY A 462 -19.50 22.82 -7.55
CA GLY A 462 -18.66 24.01 -7.58
C GLY A 462 -18.58 24.73 -6.23
N GLU A 463 -18.95 26.02 -6.18
CA GLU A 463 -18.92 26.83 -4.95
C GLU A 463 -19.94 26.39 -3.87
N ALA A 464 -20.93 25.59 -4.24
CA ALA A 464 -21.86 25.03 -3.26
C ALA A 464 -21.24 23.91 -2.42
N VAL A 465 -20.15 23.29 -2.88
CA VAL A 465 -19.40 22.30 -2.09
C VAL A 465 -18.72 23.03 -0.92
N HIS A 466 -19.03 22.60 0.30
CA HIS A 466 -18.46 23.18 1.49
C HIS A 466 -17.34 22.33 2.10
N ASP A 467 -17.53 21.00 2.09
CA ASP A 467 -16.64 20.07 2.72
C ASP A 467 -16.76 18.69 2.06
N VAL A 468 -15.66 17.98 1.94
CA VAL A 468 -15.60 16.66 1.28
C VAL A 468 -14.77 15.71 2.13
N ASP A 469 -15.30 14.50 2.28
CA ASP A 469 -14.54 13.36 2.78
C ASP A 469 -14.77 12.13 1.87
N TRP A 470 -14.13 11.02 2.19
CA TRP A 470 -14.24 9.79 1.41
C TRP A 470 -15.68 9.28 1.31
N ASP A 471 -16.45 9.41 2.38
CA ASP A 471 -17.79 8.85 2.56
C ASP A 471 -18.90 9.91 2.65
N LEU A 472 -18.57 11.20 2.50
CA LEU A 472 -19.57 12.26 2.54
C LEU A 472 -19.16 13.51 1.75
N ILE A 473 -20.18 14.28 1.34
CA ILE A 473 -20.01 15.62 0.79
C ILE A 473 -21.00 16.55 1.49
N LYS A 474 -20.54 17.71 1.96
CA LYS A 474 -21.39 18.75 2.51
C LYS A 474 -21.55 19.88 1.51
N PHE A 475 -22.78 20.30 1.33
CA PHE A 475 -23.16 21.40 0.44
C PHE A 475 -23.76 22.54 1.22
N ARG A 476 -23.48 23.77 0.75
CA ARG A 476 -24.20 24.97 1.21
C ARG A 476 -25.50 25.08 0.43
N GLU A 477 -26.63 24.95 1.08
CA GLU A 477 -27.91 25.29 0.48
C GLU A 477 -28.29 26.73 0.89
N VAL A 478 -28.56 27.57 -0.10
CA VAL A 478 -29.16 28.88 0.14
C VAL A 478 -30.65 28.67 0.28
N ASN A 479 -31.14 28.55 1.50
CA ASN A 479 -32.58 28.57 1.72
C ASN A 479 -33.08 30.02 1.66
N ARG A 480 -34.37 30.22 1.32
CA ARG A 480 -35.08 31.52 1.19
C ARG A 480 -35.12 32.33 2.51
N GLY A 481 -34.46 31.90 3.57
CA GLY A 481 -34.21 32.61 4.83
C GLY A 481 -32.73 33.00 4.92
N HIS A 482 -32.37 33.95 5.74
CA HIS A 482 -31.09 34.65 5.79
C HIS A 482 -29.86 33.81 6.21
N TRP A 483 -30.00 32.48 6.42
CA TRP A 483 -28.89 31.63 6.85
C TRP A 483 -28.70 30.44 5.88
N PRO A 484 -27.46 30.13 5.44
CA PRO A 484 -27.20 28.95 4.64
C PRO A 484 -27.47 27.69 5.49
N VAL A 485 -28.25 26.78 4.94
CA VAL A 485 -28.45 25.44 5.49
C VAL A 485 -27.40 24.52 4.88
N MET A 486 -26.76 23.74 5.73
CA MET A 486 -25.80 22.72 5.31
C MET A 486 -26.55 21.41 5.02
N ARG A 487 -26.30 20.84 3.86
CA ARG A 487 -26.80 19.51 3.49
C ARG A 487 -25.65 18.55 3.36
N THR A 488 -25.76 17.36 3.91
CA THR A 488 -24.74 16.31 3.85
C THR A 488 -25.30 15.13 3.08
N LEU A 489 -24.63 14.76 2.00
CA LEU A 489 -24.86 13.49 1.31
C LEU A 489 -23.84 12.48 1.81
N HIS A 490 -24.32 11.32 2.26
CA HIS A 490 -23.47 10.21 2.67
C HIS A 490 -23.22 9.25 1.49
N LEU A 491 -21.99 8.85 1.31
CA LEU A 491 -21.53 7.88 0.32
C LEU A 491 -20.85 6.70 1.05
N ALA A 492 -21.51 6.18 2.10
CA ALA A 492 -20.89 5.26 3.06
C ALA A 492 -20.44 3.94 2.40
N ASN A 493 -21.24 3.39 1.45
CA ASN A 493 -20.87 2.17 0.76
C ASN A 493 -19.90 2.47 -0.41
N PRO A 494 -18.62 2.04 -0.34
CA PRO A 494 -17.65 2.30 -1.41
C PRO A 494 -17.96 1.58 -2.72
N LEU A 495 -18.78 0.54 -2.70
CA LEU A 495 -19.28 -0.21 -3.87
C LEU A 495 -20.65 0.29 -4.35
N GLY A 496 -21.23 1.26 -3.64
CA GLY A 496 -22.45 1.95 -4.02
C GLY A 496 -22.17 3.18 -4.88
N PHE A 497 -23.23 3.91 -5.27
CA PHE A 497 -23.11 5.19 -6.00
C PHE A 497 -22.19 5.13 -7.23
N THR A 498 -22.14 3.96 -7.88
CA THR A 498 -21.39 3.75 -9.11
C THR A 498 -21.97 4.58 -10.25
N ARG A 499 -21.25 4.70 -11.38
CA ARG A 499 -21.78 5.32 -12.59
C ARG A 499 -23.14 4.74 -12.98
N ALA A 500 -23.24 3.41 -13.01
CA ALA A 500 -24.47 2.71 -13.37
C ALA A 500 -25.65 3.07 -12.45
N ALA A 501 -25.39 3.28 -11.16
CA ALA A 501 -26.43 3.64 -10.19
C ALA A 501 -26.83 5.12 -10.25
N SER A 502 -25.88 6.04 -10.49
CA SER A 502 -26.07 7.48 -10.25
C SER A 502 -26.19 8.30 -11.53
N GLN A 503 -25.63 7.86 -12.66
CA GLN A 503 -25.57 8.66 -13.91
C GLN A 503 -26.95 9.14 -14.34
N ARG A 504 -27.95 8.24 -14.36
CA ARG A 504 -29.29 8.57 -14.82
C ARG A 504 -30.00 9.62 -13.96
N VAL A 505 -29.72 9.60 -12.66
CA VAL A 505 -30.23 10.59 -11.71
C VAL A 505 -29.60 11.95 -12.00
N ILE A 506 -28.28 11.98 -12.11
CA ILE A 506 -27.50 13.21 -12.36
C ILE A 506 -27.87 13.86 -13.69
N GLU A 507 -28.07 13.07 -14.75
CA GLU A 507 -28.42 13.59 -16.09
C GLU A 507 -29.86 14.12 -16.21
N LYS A 508 -30.80 13.63 -15.40
CA LYS A 508 -32.21 14.00 -15.48
C LYS A 508 -32.62 15.13 -14.56
N ALA A 509 -31.91 15.35 -13.49
CA ALA A 509 -32.23 16.37 -12.52
C ALA A 509 -32.01 17.79 -13.08
N ALA A 510 -32.91 18.71 -12.78
CA ALA A 510 -32.82 20.11 -13.20
C ALA A 510 -31.98 20.97 -12.25
N SER A 511 -31.65 20.45 -11.06
CA SER A 511 -30.89 21.17 -10.03
C SER A 511 -30.06 20.23 -9.15
N LEU A 512 -29.04 20.80 -8.48
CA LEU A 512 -28.25 20.07 -7.48
C LEU A 512 -29.15 19.51 -6.37
N GLY A 513 -30.15 20.28 -5.93
CA GLY A 513 -31.11 19.84 -4.89
C GLY A 513 -31.85 18.58 -5.29
N GLU A 514 -32.35 18.50 -6.53
CA GLU A 514 -33.03 17.30 -7.06
C GLU A 514 -32.09 16.10 -7.17
N ILE A 515 -30.80 16.34 -7.53
CA ILE A 515 -29.78 15.27 -7.54
C ILE A 515 -29.63 14.71 -6.14
N LEU A 516 -29.45 15.59 -5.14
CA LEU A 516 -29.26 15.18 -3.76
C LEU A 516 -30.48 14.44 -3.20
N ASP A 517 -31.70 14.94 -3.46
CA ASP A 517 -32.95 14.27 -3.05
C ASP A 517 -33.05 12.85 -3.61
N ALA A 518 -32.71 12.69 -4.88
CA ALA A 518 -32.80 11.39 -5.53
C ALA A 518 -31.69 10.41 -5.09
N LEU A 519 -30.49 10.91 -4.85
CA LEU A 519 -29.38 10.08 -4.36
C LEU A 519 -29.60 9.64 -2.90
N GLU A 520 -30.09 10.51 -2.02
CA GLU A 520 -30.46 10.17 -0.64
C GLU A 520 -31.59 9.13 -0.60
N ALA A 521 -32.58 9.26 -1.48
CA ALA A 521 -33.67 8.29 -1.59
C ALA A 521 -33.23 6.94 -2.18
N SER A 522 -32.10 6.91 -2.90
CA SER A 522 -31.53 5.71 -3.51
C SER A 522 -30.40 5.09 -2.72
N GLU A 523 -30.05 5.66 -1.55
CA GLU A 523 -29.00 5.09 -0.71
C GLU A 523 -29.36 3.64 -0.41
N PRO A 524 -28.61 2.67 -0.93
CA PRO A 524 -28.91 1.27 -0.66
C PRO A 524 -28.72 1.05 0.83
N ASP A 525 -29.74 0.46 1.45
CA ASP A 525 -29.67 0.02 2.83
C ASP A 525 -28.36 -0.74 3.04
N ILE A 526 -27.47 -0.23 3.89
CA ILE A 526 -26.17 -0.83 4.17
C ILE A 526 -26.37 -2.25 4.71
N ASP A 527 -27.53 -2.51 5.32
CA ASP A 527 -27.96 -3.81 5.78
C ASP A 527 -28.47 -4.75 4.66
N ALA A 528 -28.72 -4.21 3.47
CA ALA A 528 -29.15 -4.99 2.29
C ALA A 528 -27.99 -5.48 1.42
N ALA A 529 -26.73 -5.23 1.79
CA ALA A 529 -25.59 -5.85 1.14
C ALA A 529 -25.69 -7.40 1.29
N PRO A 530 -25.55 -8.15 0.20
CA PRO A 530 -25.81 -9.59 0.21
C PRO A 530 -24.95 -10.29 1.25
N THR A 531 -25.64 -11.00 2.15
CA THR A 531 -25.04 -11.82 3.20
C THR A 531 -24.16 -12.91 2.62
N LEU A 532 -22.92 -12.93 3.04
CA LEU A 532 -21.89 -13.81 2.56
C LEU A 532 -21.55 -14.88 3.57
N TYR A 533 -21.64 -16.14 3.15
CA TYR A 533 -21.30 -17.40 3.82
C TYR A 533 -22.43 -18.09 4.61
N ASP A 534 -22.94 -19.16 3.99
CA ASP A 534 -23.71 -20.19 4.67
C ASP A 534 -22.77 -21.07 5.51
N HIS A 535 -23.21 -21.35 6.76
CA HIS A 535 -22.52 -22.20 7.71
C HIS A 535 -22.67 -23.67 7.32
N ALA A 536 -22.06 -24.12 6.24
CA ALA A 536 -21.80 -25.53 6.06
C ALA A 536 -20.56 -25.91 6.87
N SER A 537 -20.78 -26.73 7.87
CA SER A 537 -19.88 -27.46 8.78
C SER A 537 -18.35 -27.24 8.62
N PRO A 538 -17.60 -27.07 9.72
CA PRO A 538 -16.16 -26.99 9.67
C PRO A 538 -15.61 -28.25 8.99
N ARG A 539 -15.18 -28.13 7.74
CA ARG A 539 -14.36 -29.17 7.13
C ARG A 539 -13.06 -29.21 7.90
N VAL A 540 -12.85 -30.25 8.65
CA VAL A 540 -11.60 -30.58 9.31
C VAL A 540 -10.52 -30.53 8.24
N TRP A 541 -9.59 -29.59 8.40
CA TRP A 541 -8.39 -29.53 7.57
C TRP A 541 -7.60 -30.84 7.78
N VAL A 542 -7.40 -31.59 6.72
CA VAL A 542 -6.48 -32.72 6.70
C VAL A 542 -5.19 -32.20 6.07
N PRO A 543 -4.05 -32.22 6.76
CA PRO A 543 -2.79 -31.82 6.16
C PRO A 543 -2.52 -32.68 4.93
N SER A 544 -2.39 -32.04 3.76
CA SER A 544 -1.84 -32.73 2.59
C SER A 544 -0.39 -33.09 2.91
N PRO A 545 0.05 -34.33 2.61
CA PRO A 545 1.47 -34.66 2.75
C PRO A 545 2.24 -33.66 1.87
N VAL A 546 3.17 -32.94 2.50
CA VAL A 546 4.10 -32.04 1.83
C VAL A 546 4.70 -32.84 0.67
N ALA A 547 4.41 -32.44 -0.56
CA ALA A 547 5.09 -32.99 -1.72
C ALA A 547 6.59 -32.73 -1.48
N THR A 548 7.30 -33.79 -1.17
CA THR A 548 8.75 -33.73 -0.95
C THR A 548 9.36 -33.18 -2.23
N LEU A 549 9.75 -31.91 -2.21
CA LEU A 549 10.68 -31.35 -3.17
C LEU A 549 11.90 -32.28 -3.11
N ARG A 550 12.03 -33.18 -4.09
CA ARG A 550 13.20 -34.04 -4.25
C ARG A 550 14.37 -33.11 -4.56
N LEU A 551 15.05 -32.69 -3.51
CA LEU A 551 16.40 -32.17 -3.59
C LEU A 551 17.24 -33.34 -4.08
N GLY A 552 17.77 -33.26 -5.29
CA GLY A 552 18.67 -34.23 -5.85
C GLY A 552 19.84 -34.46 -4.89
N SER A 553 19.90 -35.66 -4.31
CA SER A 553 21.03 -36.13 -3.52
C SER A 553 22.21 -36.33 -4.47
N GLY A 554 23.12 -35.34 -4.54
CA GLY A 554 24.46 -35.55 -5.03
C GLY A 554 25.18 -36.47 -4.04
N GLN A 555 25.42 -37.70 -4.43
CA GLN A 555 26.31 -38.62 -3.73
C GLN A 555 27.74 -38.07 -3.76
N ALA A 556 28.27 -37.77 -2.60
CA ALA A 556 29.72 -37.71 -2.39
C ALA A 556 30.10 -38.87 -1.46
N SER A 557 30.69 -39.87 -2.06
CA SER A 557 31.41 -40.94 -1.41
C SER A 557 32.72 -40.41 -0.82
N GLY A 558 33.02 -40.72 0.44
CA GLY A 558 34.31 -40.41 1.05
C GLY A 558 34.46 -40.93 2.46
N ASN A 559 35.12 -42.04 2.55
CA ASN A 559 35.57 -42.82 3.69
C ASN A 559 36.29 -42.05 4.81
N GLY A 560 36.16 -42.55 6.04
CA GLY A 560 37.33 -42.65 6.96
C GLY A 560 37.16 -42.03 8.35
N GLY A 561 36.84 -42.82 9.32
CA GLY A 561 37.55 -43.21 10.52
C GLY A 561 37.89 -42.17 11.59
N GLY A 562 37.52 -42.48 12.87
CA GLY A 562 38.36 -42.18 14.02
C GLY A 562 37.74 -41.38 15.17
N SER A 563 37.17 -42.10 16.12
CA SER A 563 37.20 -42.01 17.60
C SER A 563 37.73 -40.75 18.29
N GLY A 564 37.03 -40.34 19.37
CA GLY A 564 37.70 -39.78 20.56
C GLY A 564 36.87 -38.77 21.36
N ARG A 565 36.12 -39.26 22.33
CA ARG A 565 35.91 -38.78 23.72
C ARG A 565 35.99 -37.31 24.09
N GLU A 566 34.90 -36.87 24.72
CA GLU A 566 34.65 -35.89 25.80
C GLU A 566 35.77 -35.64 26.83
N PRO A 567 35.64 -34.74 27.88
CA PRO A 567 34.60 -33.72 28.18
C PRO A 567 35.13 -32.42 28.89
N LEU A 568 34.16 -31.54 29.23
CA LEU A 568 34.08 -30.64 30.41
C LEU A 568 34.93 -29.35 30.48
N SER A 569 34.30 -28.19 30.64
CA SER A 569 34.05 -27.39 31.85
C SER A 569 33.61 -25.97 31.50
N GLU A 570 32.48 -25.57 31.99
CA GLU A 570 32.11 -24.62 33.05
C GLU A 570 32.69 -23.19 33.02
N HIS A 571 31.70 -22.28 33.20
CA HIS A 571 31.75 -20.92 33.80
C HIS A 571 32.16 -19.73 32.94
N SER A 572 31.22 -18.82 32.68
CA SER A 572 31.02 -17.62 33.52
C SER A 572 29.97 -16.69 32.92
N GLU A 573 29.17 -16.16 33.83
CA GLU A 573 28.03 -15.25 33.68
C GLU A 573 28.42 -13.79 33.36
N PRO A 574 27.42 -12.90 33.22
CA PRO A 574 27.44 -11.76 32.29
C PRO A 574 27.77 -10.43 32.99
N HIS A 575 28.34 -9.52 32.25
CA HIS A 575 28.41 -8.11 32.65
C HIS A 575 27.29 -7.29 32.01
N ALA A 576 26.39 -6.83 32.86
CA ALA A 576 25.47 -5.74 32.63
C ALA A 576 26.24 -4.45 32.25
N ARG A 577 25.83 -3.79 31.16
CA ARG A 577 26.15 -2.38 30.94
C ARG A 577 24.84 -1.59 30.81
N ASP A 578 24.58 -0.91 31.89
CA ASP A 578 23.71 0.23 32.06
C ASP A 578 24.14 1.35 31.10
N GLN A 579 23.26 1.83 30.24
CA GLN A 579 23.44 3.11 29.53
C GLN A 579 22.19 3.94 29.59
N ALA A 580 22.36 5.07 30.20
CA ALA A 580 21.42 6.14 30.48
C ALA A 580 20.64 6.60 29.26
N ARG A 581 19.33 6.57 29.36
CA ARG A 581 18.38 7.28 28.50
C ARG A 581 18.46 8.78 28.78
N LYS A 582 18.88 9.54 27.79
CA LYS A 582 18.62 10.98 27.74
C LYS A 582 17.26 11.21 27.09
N THR A 583 16.28 11.56 27.90
CA THR A 583 15.00 12.14 27.48
C THR A 583 15.26 13.55 26.91
N LYS A 584 14.95 13.73 25.64
CA LYS A 584 14.78 15.08 25.04
C LYS A 584 13.30 15.44 25.12
N THR A 585 13.00 16.39 25.96
CA THR A 585 11.76 17.18 25.94
C THR A 585 11.87 18.24 24.87
N TYR A 586 10.87 18.34 24.02
CA TYR A 586 10.67 19.45 23.10
C TYR A 586 9.77 20.52 23.75
N PRO A 587 10.03 21.81 23.48
CA PRO A 587 9.13 22.89 23.84
C PRO A 587 7.88 22.93 22.97
#